data_187fe352b8dd6189bce00132b85945fa
#
_entry.id   187fe352b8dd6189bce00132b85945fa
#
_cell.length_a   1.000
_cell.length_b   1.000
_cell.length_c   1.000
_cell.angle_alpha   90.00
_cell.angle_beta   90.00
_cell.angle_gamma   90.00
#
_symmetry.space_group_name_H-M   'P 1'
#
loop_
_entity.id
_entity.type
_entity.pdbx_description
1 polymer ?
#
loop_
_entity_poly.entity_id
_entity_poly.type
_entity_poly.pdbx_seq_one_letter_code
_entity_poly.pdbx_strand_id
1 'polypeptide(L)'
;LVLLFQFQSGWELLKGLKNITIDGGGSTLLMDGEMTSFIIDSCRNITLKNFHLDFVAPTQTEIEIIEQGKNHLLAKVHPTSHYKIENEKLIWQGNGWSFSEGIAQTYDRKEDVTWRSWCPLDGLKSTVELQPGLLWMNYQEKPDTPPGMVFQMRDAIRDEVCGLIQYSRDIRLENIRIYYAGNFGIVSQYSENLAFEQLYFEPEPGSGRTNTGFADFLQVSGCKGKVQIQNCRFTGAHDDPINVHSTNLQVVE
;
A
#
# COMPACT_ATOMS: atom_id res chain seq x y z
N LEU A 1 21.94 -2.68 1.73
CA LEU A 1 21.65 -2.59 3.17
C LEU A 1 20.16 -2.62 3.37
N VAL A 2 19.66 -3.39 4.35
CA VAL A 2 18.26 -3.37 4.78
C VAL A 2 18.20 -2.72 6.15
N LEU A 3 17.31 -1.74 6.32
CA LEU A 3 17.06 -1.05 7.58
C LEU A 3 15.62 -1.34 8.00
N LEU A 4 15.44 -1.90 9.19
CA LEU A 4 14.14 -2.23 9.76
C LEU A 4 13.67 -1.11 10.68
N PHE A 5 12.46 -0.59 10.45
CA PHE A 5 11.78 0.41 11.27
C PHE A 5 10.54 -0.20 11.88
N GLN A 6 10.40 -0.13 13.21
CA GLN A 6 9.26 -0.68 13.93
C GLN A 6 8.24 0.42 14.29
N PHE A 7 6.97 0.04 14.32
CA PHE A 7 5.89 0.87 14.82
C PHE A 7 6.27 1.46 16.19
N GLN A 8 6.17 2.76 16.38
CA GLN A 8 6.61 3.64 17.48
C GLN A 8 8.00 4.26 17.30
N SER A 9 8.82 3.85 16.37
CA SER A 9 10.13 4.48 16.14
C SER A 9 10.12 5.49 14.99
N GLY A 10 8.98 5.70 14.32
CA GLY A 10 8.71 6.58 13.19
C GLY A 10 9.95 7.03 12.42
N TRP A 11 10.03 6.72 11.12
CA TRP A 11 11.17 7.19 10.35
C TRP A 11 10.97 8.68 10.01
N GLU A 12 11.99 9.42 10.05
CA GLU A 12 12.27 10.84 9.94
C GLU A 12 11.14 11.82 9.61
N LEU A 13 10.82 12.61 10.61
CA LEU A 13 10.21 13.91 10.45
C LEU A 13 11.32 14.93 10.06
N LEU A 14 11.40 15.27 8.78
CA LEU A 14 12.17 16.42 8.32
C LEU A 14 11.31 17.68 8.50
N LYS A 15 11.61 18.49 9.52
CA LYS A 15 10.86 19.70 9.82
C LYS A 15 11.72 20.94 9.84
N GLY A 16 11.31 21.94 9.07
CA GLY A 16 11.99 23.24 9.01
C GLY A 16 13.41 23.22 8.43
N LEU A 17 13.81 22.13 7.80
CA LEU A 17 15.16 21.94 7.26
C LEU A 17 15.33 22.60 5.89
N LYS A 18 16.60 22.89 5.54
CA LYS A 18 16.94 23.51 4.26
C LYS A 18 18.21 22.91 3.68
N ASN A 19 18.23 22.77 2.35
CA ASN A 19 19.41 22.34 1.59
C ASN A 19 19.96 20.98 2.03
N ILE A 20 19.08 19.99 2.18
CA ILE A 20 19.42 18.62 2.59
C ILE A 20 19.24 17.67 1.41
N THR A 21 20.23 16.82 1.20
CA THR A 21 20.12 15.64 0.35
C THR A 21 20.33 14.40 1.20
N ILE A 22 19.35 13.50 1.17
CA ILE A 22 19.46 12.18 1.77
C ILE A 22 19.58 11.17 0.62
N ASP A 23 20.71 10.49 0.59
CA ASP A 23 20.99 9.45 -0.40
C ASP A 23 21.03 8.09 0.29
N GLY A 24 20.06 7.24 -0.04
CA GLY A 24 19.93 5.91 0.56
C GLY A 24 20.94 4.89 0.03
N GLY A 25 21.70 5.20 -1.00
CA GLY A 25 22.74 4.32 -1.54
C GLY A 25 22.22 2.94 -1.98
N GLY A 26 20.96 2.85 -2.41
CA GLY A 26 20.32 1.59 -2.78
C GLY A 26 19.86 0.73 -1.58
N SER A 27 19.77 1.31 -0.38
CA SER A 27 19.26 0.59 0.79
C SER A 27 17.76 0.36 0.71
N THR A 28 17.28 -0.74 1.30
CA THR A 28 15.85 -0.97 1.52
C THR A 28 15.47 -0.55 2.94
N LEU A 29 14.46 0.30 3.04
CA LEU A 29 13.82 0.69 4.29
C LEU A 29 12.58 -0.19 4.45
N LEU A 30 12.61 -1.04 5.48
CA LEU A 30 11.56 -2.03 5.74
C LEU A 30 10.75 -1.58 6.95
N MET A 31 9.46 -1.29 6.71
CA MET A 31 8.53 -0.84 7.75
C MET A 31 7.87 -2.04 8.41
N ASP A 32 7.92 -2.11 9.74
CA ASP A 32 7.25 -3.15 10.53
C ASP A 32 6.12 -2.53 11.35
N GLY A 33 4.95 -2.50 10.76
CA GLY A 33 3.74 -1.93 11.33
C GLY A 33 3.10 -0.88 10.43
N GLU A 34 1.95 -0.39 10.87
CA GLU A 34 1.20 0.67 10.19
C GLU A 34 1.81 2.02 10.54
N MET A 35 2.50 2.64 9.59
CA MET A 35 3.22 3.89 9.83
C MET A 35 3.49 4.68 8.55
N THR A 36 3.56 6.00 8.69
CA THR A 36 4.08 6.90 7.63
C THR A 36 5.59 6.74 7.53
N SER A 37 6.09 6.42 6.33
CA SER A 37 7.52 6.13 6.13
C SER A 37 8.39 7.39 6.18
N PHE A 38 7.90 8.55 5.72
CA PHE A 38 8.62 9.82 5.84
C PHE A 38 7.68 11.04 5.84
N ILE A 39 8.10 12.12 6.50
CA ILE A 39 7.39 13.39 6.53
C ILE A 39 8.37 14.52 6.20
N ILE A 40 8.01 15.38 5.25
CA ILE A 40 8.72 16.61 4.89
C ILE A 40 7.79 17.79 5.19
N ASP A 41 8.00 18.45 6.32
CA ASP A 41 7.15 19.54 6.81
C ASP A 41 7.91 20.87 6.91
N SER A 42 7.38 21.91 6.28
CA SER A 42 7.93 23.27 6.33
C SER A 42 9.41 23.35 5.90
N CYS A 43 9.81 22.50 4.96
CA CYS A 43 11.18 22.37 4.47
C CYS A 43 11.40 23.13 3.16
N ARG A 44 12.69 23.33 2.82
CA ARG A 44 13.06 23.93 1.55
C ARG A 44 14.31 23.30 0.95
N ASN A 45 14.28 23.03 -0.37
CA ASN A 45 15.37 22.43 -1.14
C ASN A 45 15.85 21.11 -0.51
N ILE A 46 14.94 20.13 -0.52
CA ILE A 46 15.18 18.79 0.00
C ILE A 46 15.20 17.82 -1.17
N THR A 47 16.17 16.92 -1.15
CA THR A 47 16.23 15.79 -2.08
C THR A 47 16.31 14.49 -1.29
N LEU A 48 15.37 13.56 -1.54
CA LEU A 48 15.46 12.17 -1.10
C LEU A 48 15.70 11.31 -2.32
N LYS A 49 16.68 10.40 -2.27
CA LYS A 49 17.00 9.58 -3.44
C LYS A 49 17.66 8.23 -3.14
N ASN A 50 17.61 7.33 -4.14
CA ASN A 50 18.35 6.08 -4.19
C ASN A 50 18.03 5.14 -3.03
N PHE A 51 16.77 4.84 -2.77
CA PHE A 51 16.36 3.82 -1.78
C PHE A 51 15.10 3.09 -2.20
N HIS A 52 14.80 2.00 -1.49
CA HIS A 52 13.59 1.22 -1.65
C HIS A 52 12.76 1.30 -0.37
N LEU A 53 11.44 1.23 -0.50
CA LEU A 53 10.48 1.14 0.61
C LEU A 53 9.68 -0.14 0.48
N ASP A 54 9.53 -0.86 1.57
CA ASP A 54 8.65 -2.02 1.69
C ASP A 54 8.15 -2.19 3.12
N PHE A 55 7.22 -3.13 3.31
CA PHE A 55 6.66 -3.48 4.61
C PHE A 55 6.87 -4.96 4.91
N VAL A 56 7.16 -5.28 6.17
CA VAL A 56 7.26 -6.67 6.66
C VAL A 56 5.94 -7.41 6.45
N ALA A 57 4.85 -6.76 6.81
CA ALA A 57 3.49 -7.24 6.63
C ALA A 57 2.65 -6.11 6.01
N PRO A 58 2.45 -6.12 4.68
CA PRO A 58 1.54 -5.20 4.00
C PRO A 58 0.13 -5.26 4.59
N THR A 59 -0.49 -4.10 4.84
CA THR A 59 -1.87 -4.00 5.34
C THR A 59 -2.91 -4.48 4.32
N GLN A 60 -2.53 -4.61 3.05
CA GLN A 60 -3.27 -5.37 2.05
C GLN A 60 -2.77 -6.81 2.01
N THR A 61 -3.68 -7.74 2.25
CA THR A 61 -3.38 -9.17 2.27
C THR A 61 -3.84 -9.84 0.98
N GLU A 62 -3.12 -10.86 0.54
CA GLU A 62 -3.41 -11.57 -0.70
C GLU A 62 -3.65 -13.06 -0.48
N ILE A 63 -4.69 -13.58 -1.14
CA ILE A 63 -4.91 -15.02 -1.32
C ILE A 63 -5.11 -15.32 -2.79
N GLU A 64 -4.56 -16.43 -3.25
CA GLU A 64 -4.83 -17.00 -4.57
C GLU A 64 -5.77 -18.18 -4.45
N ILE A 65 -6.83 -18.22 -5.24
CA ILE A 65 -7.78 -19.31 -5.27
C ILE A 65 -7.18 -20.50 -6.03
N ILE A 66 -7.03 -21.62 -5.34
CA ILE A 66 -6.49 -22.85 -5.90
C ILE A 66 -7.61 -23.77 -6.39
N GLU A 67 -8.72 -23.82 -5.63
CA GLU A 67 -9.89 -24.64 -5.95
C GLU A 67 -11.15 -23.96 -5.44
N GLN A 68 -12.26 -24.13 -6.14
CA GLN A 68 -13.57 -23.77 -5.64
C GLN A 68 -14.54 -24.96 -5.68
N GLY A 69 -15.34 -25.09 -4.63
CA GLY A 69 -16.52 -25.93 -4.61
C GLY A 69 -17.78 -25.08 -4.44
N LYS A 70 -18.93 -25.75 -4.31
CA LYS A 70 -20.21 -25.06 -4.16
C LYS A 70 -20.21 -24.09 -2.96
N ASN A 71 -19.68 -24.53 -1.83
CA ASN A 71 -19.74 -23.79 -0.57
C ASN A 71 -18.36 -23.60 0.07
N HIS A 72 -17.27 -23.75 -0.69
CA HIS A 72 -15.93 -23.55 -0.16
C HIS A 72 -14.97 -22.96 -1.21
N LEU A 73 -13.90 -22.39 -0.71
CA LEU A 73 -12.70 -22.06 -1.46
C LEU A 73 -11.50 -22.73 -0.80
N LEU A 74 -10.60 -23.26 -1.62
CA LEU A 74 -9.24 -23.59 -1.21
C LEU A 74 -8.36 -22.44 -1.67
N ALA A 75 -7.74 -21.74 -0.73
CA ALA A 75 -6.97 -20.54 -1.01
C ALA A 75 -5.55 -20.66 -0.48
N LYS A 76 -4.59 -20.21 -1.27
CA LYS A 76 -3.18 -20.08 -0.88
C LYS A 76 -2.91 -18.65 -0.45
N VAL A 77 -2.44 -18.48 0.77
CA VAL A 77 -2.05 -17.18 1.33
C VAL A 77 -0.68 -16.77 0.79
N HIS A 78 -0.54 -15.49 0.42
CA HIS A 78 0.77 -14.95 0.06
C HIS A 78 1.69 -14.91 1.29
N PRO A 79 2.99 -15.25 1.19
CA PRO A 79 3.89 -15.33 2.35
C PRO A 79 4.02 -14.05 3.19
N THR A 80 3.80 -12.87 2.61
CA THR A 80 3.81 -11.59 3.35
C THR A 80 2.48 -11.25 4.01
N SER A 81 1.42 -12.03 3.78
CA SER A 81 0.09 -11.83 4.35
C SER A 81 -0.04 -12.66 5.63
N HIS A 82 0.22 -12.03 6.76
CA HIS A 82 0.19 -12.70 8.04
C HIS A 82 -1.26 -12.82 8.57
N TYR A 83 -1.57 -13.94 9.21
CA TYR A 83 -2.89 -14.20 9.75
C TYR A 83 -2.83 -15.10 10.98
N LYS A 84 -3.96 -15.18 11.66
CA LYS A 84 -4.29 -16.22 12.65
C LYS A 84 -5.72 -16.72 12.44
N ILE A 85 -6.00 -17.89 12.97
CA ILE A 85 -7.36 -18.43 13.02
C ILE A 85 -7.74 -18.61 14.48
N GLU A 86 -8.77 -17.90 14.93
CA GLU A 86 -9.30 -17.98 16.28
C GLU A 86 -10.80 -18.34 16.22
N ASN A 87 -11.19 -19.42 16.87
CA ASN A 87 -12.57 -19.93 16.84
C ASN A 87 -13.11 -20.05 15.40
N GLU A 88 -12.32 -20.65 14.51
CA GLU A 88 -12.59 -20.80 13.06
C GLU A 88 -12.71 -19.47 12.28
N LYS A 89 -12.49 -18.34 12.90
CA LYS A 89 -12.49 -17.01 12.26
C LYS A 89 -11.10 -16.67 11.76
N LEU A 90 -10.99 -16.33 10.49
CA LEU A 90 -9.76 -15.79 9.88
C LEU A 90 -9.58 -14.33 10.30
N ILE A 91 -8.41 -14.02 10.83
CA ILE A 91 -8.00 -12.67 11.21
C ILE A 91 -6.66 -12.36 10.54
N TRP A 92 -6.65 -11.38 9.66
CA TRP A 92 -5.44 -10.81 9.12
C TRP A 92 -4.77 -9.92 10.15
N GLN A 93 -3.45 -9.91 10.22
CA GLN A 93 -2.74 -9.16 11.24
C GLN A 93 -1.30 -8.81 10.83
N GLY A 94 -0.80 -7.74 11.42
CA GLY A 94 0.60 -7.35 11.43
C GLY A 94 0.94 -6.62 12.72
N ASN A 95 2.08 -5.98 12.79
CA ASN A 95 2.46 -5.20 13.95
C ASN A 95 1.58 -3.93 14.02
N GLY A 96 0.75 -3.83 15.05
CA GLY A 96 -0.14 -2.66 15.29
C GLY A 96 -1.48 -2.67 14.55
N TRP A 97 -1.76 -3.65 13.67
CA TRP A 97 -3.02 -3.72 12.93
C TRP A 97 -3.60 -5.14 12.85
N SER A 98 -4.90 -5.24 12.71
CA SER A 98 -5.59 -6.49 12.39
C SER A 98 -7.00 -6.23 11.86
N PHE A 99 -7.49 -7.11 10.99
CA PHE A 99 -8.87 -7.05 10.51
C PHE A 99 -9.41 -8.46 10.17
N SER A 100 -10.72 -8.60 10.22
CA SER A 100 -11.45 -9.83 9.85
C SER A 100 -12.69 -9.54 9.03
N GLU A 101 -12.91 -8.28 8.71
CA GLU A 101 -13.94 -7.75 7.81
C GLU A 101 -13.26 -6.68 6.95
N GLY A 102 -13.75 -6.44 5.74
CA GLY A 102 -13.10 -5.46 4.89
C GLY A 102 -13.65 -5.44 3.48
N ILE A 103 -12.86 -4.94 2.57
CA ILE A 103 -13.17 -4.85 1.15
C ILE A 103 -12.08 -5.53 0.33
N ALA A 104 -12.40 -5.89 -0.91
CA ALA A 104 -11.46 -6.56 -1.79
C ALA A 104 -11.48 -6.00 -3.21
N GLN A 105 -10.36 -6.21 -3.87
CA GLN A 105 -10.25 -6.25 -5.31
C GLN A 105 -9.79 -7.64 -5.74
N THR A 106 -10.16 -8.02 -6.95
CA THR A 106 -9.69 -9.26 -7.57
C THR A 106 -8.72 -8.92 -8.69
N TYR A 107 -7.62 -9.64 -8.73
CA TYR A 107 -6.64 -9.58 -9.80
C TYR A 107 -6.62 -10.90 -10.57
N ASP A 108 -6.76 -10.83 -11.87
CA ASP A 108 -6.55 -11.94 -12.79
C ASP A 108 -5.13 -11.90 -13.35
N ARG A 109 -4.29 -12.86 -12.95
CA ARG A 109 -2.89 -12.94 -13.43
C ARG A 109 -2.78 -13.18 -14.92
N LYS A 110 -3.77 -13.84 -15.52
CA LYS A 110 -3.75 -14.22 -16.93
C LYS A 110 -4.05 -13.02 -17.83
N GLU A 111 -5.04 -12.24 -17.44
CA GLU A 111 -5.49 -11.08 -18.21
C GLU A 111 -4.79 -9.77 -17.77
N ASP A 112 -4.03 -9.79 -16.66
CA ASP A 112 -3.36 -8.63 -16.04
C ASP A 112 -4.35 -7.48 -15.75
N VAL A 113 -5.49 -7.82 -15.14
CA VAL A 113 -6.58 -6.88 -14.86
C VAL A 113 -6.99 -6.97 -13.40
N THR A 114 -7.22 -5.81 -12.79
CA THR A 114 -7.78 -5.69 -11.43
C THR A 114 -9.14 -5.02 -11.48
N TRP A 115 -10.10 -5.50 -10.67
CA TRP A 115 -11.41 -4.87 -10.49
C TRP A 115 -11.93 -5.01 -9.07
N ARG A 116 -12.82 -4.09 -8.67
CA ARG A 116 -13.55 -4.19 -7.40
C ARG A 116 -14.46 -5.41 -7.41
N SER A 117 -14.44 -6.19 -6.35
CA SER A 117 -15.18 -7.44 -6.26
C SER A 117 -15.71 -7.69 -4.85
N TRP A 118 -16.42 -8.81 -4.72
CA TRP A 118 -16.79 -9.40 -3.45
C TRP A 118 -15.55 -9.68 -2.59
N CYS A 119 -15.66 -9.45 -1.28
CA CYS A 119 -14.60 -9.77 -0.34
C CYS A 119 -14.75 -11.22 0.17
N PRO A 120 -13.71 -12.06 0.07
CA PRO A 120 -13.75 -13.43 0.62
C PRO A 120 -14.00 -13.53 2.13
N LEU A 121 -13.96 -12.43 2.86
CA LEU A 121 -14.36 -12.38 4.27
C LEU A 121 -15.88 -12.29 4.43
N ASP A 122 -16.61 -11.84 3.40
CA ASP A 122 -18.06 -11.69 3.44
C ASP A 122 -18.76 -13.06 3.43
N GLY A 123 -19.58 -13.30 4.43
CA GLY A 123 -20.32 -14.56 4.56
C GLY A 123 -19.45 -15.79 4.89
N LEU A 124 -18.18 -15.59 5.18
CA LEU A 124 -17.28 -16.63 5.66
C LEU A 124 -17.78 -17.21 6.98
N LYS A 125 -17.98 -18.53 7.04
CA LYS A 125 -18.51 -19.22 8.23
C LYS A 125 -17.41 -19.80 9.08
N SER A 126 -16.44 -20.44 8.43
CA SER A 126 -15.29 -21.01 9.13
C SER A 126 -14.09 -21.12 8.20
N THR A 127 -12.91 -21.09 8.79
CA THR A 127 -11.64 -21.29 8.10
C THR A 127 -10.83 -22.35 8.83
N VAL A 128 -10.27 -23.26 8.06
CA VAL A 128 -9.34 -24.29 8.56
C VAL A 128 -8.05 -24.21 7.77
N GLU A 129 -6.93 -24.16 8.44
CA GLU A 129 -5.62 -24.27 7.81
C GLU A 129 -5.28 -25.76 7.59
N LEU A 130 -5.19 -26.18 6.33
CA LEU A 130 -4.87 -27.58 5.99
C LEU A 130 -3.37 -27.87 6.08
N GLN A 131 -2.57 -26.88 5.74
CA GLN A 131 -1.11 -26.82 5.90
C GLN A 131 -0.70 -25.35 5.87
N PRO A 132 0.52 -24.98 6.34
CA PRO A 132 0.93 -23.58 6.41
C PRO A 132 0.66 -22.80 5.12
N GLY A 133 -0.18 -21.76 5.22
CA GLY A 133 -0.57 -20.91 4.11
C GLY A 133 -1.62 -21.49 3.16
N LEU A 134 -2.21 -22.66 3.43
CA LEU A 134 -3.29 -23.22 2.62
C LEU A 134 -4.58 -23.32 3.44
N LEU A 135 -5.54 -22.48 3.10
CA LEU A 135 -6.78 -22.29 3.83
C LEU A 135 -7.96 -22.94 3.13
N TRP A 136 -8.72 -23.73 3.89
CA TRP A 136 -10.05 -24.17 3.52
C TRP A 136 -11.08 -23.22 4.12
N MET A 137 -11.76 -22.46 3.27
CA MET A 137 -12.71 -21.39 3.65
C MET A 137 -14.13 -21.85 3.33
N ASN A 138 -15.00 -21.97 4.34
CA ASN A 138 -16.37 -22.45 4.20
C ASN A 138 -17.38 -21.30 4.18
N TYR A 139 -18.39 -21.41 3.31
CA TYR A 139 -19.47 -20.45 3.13
C TYR A 139 -20.83 -21.13 3.15
N GLN A 140 -21.89 -20.39 3.46
CA GLN A 140 -23.25 -20.81 3.18
C GLN A 140 -23.56 -20.64 1.69
N GLU A 141 -23.24 -19.47 1.18
CA GLU A 141 -23.31 -19.09 -0.23
C GLU A 141 -22.12 -18.23 -0.56
N LYS A 142 -21.62 -18.30 -1.76
CA LYS A 142 -20.53 -17.45 -2.26
C LYS A 142 -20.67 -17.25 -3.78
N PRO A 143 -20.14 -16.16 -4.34
CA PRO A 143 -20.01 -16.00 -5.78
C PRO A 143 -19.13 -17.08 -6.42
N ASP A 144 -19.34 -17.28 -7.71
CA ASP A 144 -18.42 -18.08 -8.52
C ASP A 144 -17.04 -17.42 -8.56
N THR A 145 -16.01 -18.20 -8.26
CA THR A 145 -14.67 -17.68 -8.03
C THR A 145 -13.64 -18.64 -8.62
N PRO A 146 -13.33 -18.50 -9.90
CA PRO A 146 -12.45 -19.43 -10.60
C PRO A 146 -11.06 -19.55 -9.95
N PRO A 147 -10.41 -20.71 -10.01
CA PRO A 147 -9.00 -20.86 -9.65
C PRO A 147 -8.09 -19.91 -10.45
N GLY A 148 -7.03 -19.44 -9.81
CA GLY A 148 -6.06 -18.47 -10.35
C GLY A 148 -6.39 -17.00 -10.07
N MET A 149 -7.60 -16.71 -9.56
CA MET A 149 -7.93 -15.35 -9.09
C MET A 149 -7.19 -15.04 -7.80
N VAL A 150 -6.63 -13.84 -7.72
CA VAL A 150 -6.00 -13.31 -6.51
C VAL A 150 -6.90 -12.25 -5.89
N PHE A 151 -7.29 -12.45 -4.64
CA PHE A 151 -7.99 -11.44 -3.86
C PHE A 151 -7.01 -10.61 -3.04
N GLN A 152 -7.10 -9.30 -3.19
CA GLN A 152 -6.36 -8.29 -2.48
C GLN A 152 -7.30 -7.65 -1.47
N MET A 153 -7.18 -8.02 -0.19
CA MET A 153 -8.11 -7.65 0.87
C MET A 153 -7.50 -6.62 1.81
N ARG A 154 -8.35 -5.79 2.41
CA ARG A 154 -8.00 -4.74 3.35
C ARG A 154 -9.17 -4.32 4.23
N ASP A 155 -8.92 -3.62 5.32
CA ASP A 155 -9.93 -3.17 6.28
C ASP A 155 -10.79 -1.98 5.81
N ALA A 156 -10.52 -1.30 4.77
CA ALA A 156 -11.24 -0.10 4.29
C ALA A 156 -10.88 1.22 5.00
N ILE A 157 -10.01 1.21 6.01
CA ILE A 157 -9.55 2.44 6.68
C ILE A 157 -8.45 3.09 5.83
N ARG A 158 -8.41 4.42 5.82
CA ARG A 158 -7.42 5.23 5.09
C ARG A 158 -6.86 6.30 6.01
N ASP A 159 -6.06 5.91 6.97
CA ASP A 159 -5.58 6.74 8.06
C ASP A 159 -4.08 7.06 8.02
N GLU A 160 -3.33 6.44 7.12
CA GLU A 160 -1.91 6.72 6.96
C GLU A 160 -1.46 6.87 5.51
N VAL A 161 -0.27 7.44 5.33
CA VAL A 161 0.35 7.68 4.03
C VAL A 161 1.77 7.13 3.99
N CYS A 162 2.23 6.66 2.84
CA CYS A 162 3.64 6.28 2.64
C CYS A 162 4.57 7.46 2.92
N GLY A 163 4.26 8.61 2.33
CA GLY A 163 5.01 9.83 2.52
C GLY A 163 4.13 11.07 2.57
N LEU A 164 4.45 12.02 3.45
CA LEU A 164 3.76 13.30 3.53
C LEU A 164 4.72 14.43 3.22
N ILE A 165 4.35 15.29 2.26
CA ILE A 165 5.06 16.53 1.92
C ILE A 165 4.10 17.68 2.14
N GLN A 166 4.35 18.53 3.15
CA GLN A 166 3.44 19.64 3.44
C GLN A 166 4.18 20.95 3.72
N TYR A 167 3.56 22.07 3.32
CA TYR A 167 4.07 23.42 3.54
C TYR A 167 5.54 23.61 3.11
N SER A 168 6.00 22.83 2.14
CA SER A 168 7.38 22.72 1.74
C SER A 168 7.61 23.26 0.33
N ARG A 169 8.87 23.55 0.00
CA ARG A 169 9.21 24.14 -1.30
C ARG A 169 10.49 23.53 -1.87
N ASP A 170 10.51 23.38 -3.21
CA ASP A 170 11.67 22.87 -3.95
C ASP A 170 12.04 21.44 -3.46
N ILE A 171 11.07 20.51 -3.51
CA ILE A 171 11.23 19.14 -3.04
C ILE A 171 11.43 18.21 -4.24
N ARG A 172 12.43 17.34 -4.15
CA ARG A 172 12.73 16.32 -5.15
C ARG A 172 12.77 14.93 -4.51
N LEU A 173 12.03 14.02 -5.12
CA LEU A 173 12.15 12.57 -4.87
C LEU A 173 12.69 11.94 -6.15
N GLU A 174 13.79 11.15 -6.05
CA GLU A 174 14.51 10.68 -7.23
C GLU A 174 14.99 9.24 -7.05
N ASN A 175 14.76 8.39 -8.04
CA ASN A 175 15.19 6.99 -8.06
C ASN A 175 14.79 6.24 -6.78
N ILE A 176 13.49 6.18 -6.51
CA ILE A 176 12.92 5.50 -5.35
C ILE A 176 12.00 4.39 -5.84
N ARG A 177 12.18 3.16 -5.30
CA ARG A 177 11.25 2.05 -5.51
C ARG A 177 10.38 1.88 -4.28
N ILE A 178 9.08 1.84 -4.49
CA ILE A 178 8.08 1.66 -3.45
C ILE A 178 7.37 0.34 -3.75
N TYR A 179 7.78 -0.70 -3.04
CA TYR A 179 7.24 -2.05 -3.23
C TYR A 179 5.89 -2.23 -2.55
N TYR A 180 5.66 -1.46 -1.49
CA TYR A 180 4.34 -1.29 -0.87
C TYR A 180 4.23 0.11 -0.27
N ALA A 181 3.12 0.79 -0.53
CA ALA A 181 2.92 2.19 -0.19
C ALA A 181 2.00 2.42 1.03
N GLY A 182 1.51 1.36 1.66
CA GLY A 182 0.51 1.50 2.73
C GLY A 182 -0.87 1.89 2.20
N ASN A 183 -1.62 2.63 3.01
CA ASN A 183 -2.99 3.03 2.69
C ASN A 183 -3.05 4.11 1.60
N PHE A 184 -2.23 5.15 1.69
CA PHE A 184 -1.97 6.11 0.62
C PHE A 184 -0.50 6.08 0.21
N GLY A 185 -0.21 6.45 -1.00
CA GLY A 185 1.15 6.69 -1.46
C GLY A 185 1.73 8.00 -0.90
N ILE A 186 2.27 8.84 -1.76
CA ILE A 186 2.85 10.12 -1.36
C ILE A 186 1.81 11.22 -1.48
N VAL A 187 1.44 11.81 -0.35
CA VAL A 187 0.52 12.94 -0.27
C VAL A 187 1.31 14.24 -0.18
N SER A 188 1.07 15.14 -1.12
CA SER A 188 1.68 16.46 -1.17
C SER A 188 0.62 17.55 -0.98
N GLN A 189 0.76 18.37 0.06
CA GLN A 189 -0.22 19.41 0.37
C GLN A 189 0.43 20.75 0.60
N TYR A 190 -0.20 21.81 0.07
CA TYR A 190 0.20 23.21 0.29
C TYR A 190 1.69 23.49 0.04
N SER A 191 2.28 22.77 -0.89
CA SER A 191 3.71 22.82 -1.21
C SER A 191 3.94 23.47 -2.58
N GLU A 192 5.19 23.83 -2.86
CA GLU A 192 5.56 24.55 -4.08
C GLU A 192 6.78 23.92 -4.74
N ASN A 193 6.73 23.73 -6.06
CA ASN A 193 7.81 23.16 -6.88
C ASN A 193 8.18 21.74 -6.42
N LEU A 194 7.45 20.75 -6.91
CA LEU A 194 7.66 19.34 -6.60
C LEU A 194 8.22 18.62 -7.82
N ALA A 195 9.22 17.79 -7.62
CA ALA A 195 9.79 16.93 -8.65
C ALA A 195 9.80 15.48 -8.19
N PHE A 196 9.11 14.64 -8.94
CA PHE A 196 9.04 13.18 -8.78
C PHE A 196 9.70 12.57 -10.02
N GLU A 197 10.88 12.00 -9.86
CA GLU A 197 11.68 11.47 -10.97
C GLU A 197 12.10 10.03 -10.69
N GLN A 198 11.83 9.14 -11.64
CA GLN A 198 12.15 7.72 -11.49
C GLN A 198 11.56 7.11 -10.21
N LEU A 199 10.29 7.40 -9.93
CA LEU A 199 9.55 6.72 -8.88
C LEU A 199 8.88 5.47 -9.45
N TYR A 200 9.10 4.33 -8.81
CA TYR A 200 8.58 3.05 -9.23
C TYR A 200 7.70 2.48 -8.12
N PHE A 201 6.39 2.63 -8.29
CA PHE A 201 5.39 1.97 -7.46
C PHE A 201 5.07 0.63 -8.16
N GLU A 202 5.68 -0.42 -7.68
CA GLU A 202 5.54 -1.76 -8.25
C GLU A 202 5.85 -2.81 -7.18
N PRO A 203 5.18 -3.98 -7.15
CA PRO A 203 5.55 -5.04 -6.24
C PRO A 203 7.02 -5.42 -6.41
N GLU A 204 7.68 -5.85 -5.34
CA GLU A 204 9.06 -6.32 -5.42
C GLU A 204 9.18 -7.43 -6.47
N PRO A 205 10.11 -7.33 -7.44
CA PRO A 205 10.29 -8.33 -8.47
C PRO A 205 10.55 -9.73 -7.88
N GLY A 206 9.76 -10.71 -8.32
CA GLY A 206 9.88 -12.09 -7.85
C GLY A 206 9.19 -12.39 -6.51
N SER A 207 8.62 -11.40 -5.84
CA SER A 207 7.87 -11.62 -4.59
C SER A 207 6.57 -12.41 -4.82
N GLY A 208 5.96 -12.26 -5.99
CA GLY A 208 4.64 -12.83 -6.30
C GLY A 208 3.47 -11.96 -5.85
N ARG A 209 3.71 -10.86 -5.14
CA ARG A 209 2.68 -9.85 -4.83
C ARG A 209 2.08 -9.26 -6.09
N THR A 210 0.83 -8.83 -6.01
CA THR A 210 0.07 -8.28 -7.14
C THR A 210 -0.41 -6.85 -6.90
N ASN A 211 -0.26 -6.32 -5.69
CA ASN A 211 -0.61 -4.95 -5.33
C ASN A 211 0.60 -4.19 -4.77
N THR A 212 0.53 -2.86 -4.82
CA THR A 212 1.55 -1.95 -4.30
C THR A 212 0.96 -0.96 -3.29
N GLY A 213 -0.34 -0.81 -3.25
CA GLY A 213 -1.00 0.11 -2.31
C GLY A 213 -2.50 0.16 -2.47
N PHE A 214 -3.12 0.80 -1.50
CA PHE A 214 -4.57 0.76 -1.26
C PHE A 214 -5.32 1.90 -1.99
N ALA A 215 -4.71 3.08 -2.07
CA ALA A 215 -5.33 4.28 -2.64
C ALA A 215 -4.39 4.93 -3.68
N ASP A 216 -4.47 6.25 -3.83
CA ASP A 216 -3.68 7.01 -4.79
C ASP A 216 -2.19 6.89 -4.50
N PHE A 217 -1.36 6.76 -5.54
CA PHE A 217 0.09 6.70 -5.34
C PHE A 217 0.74 8.07 -5.22
N LEU A 218 0.35 9.03 -6.07
CA LEU A 218 0.76 10.43 -5.92
C LEU A 218 -0.48 11.30 -5.82
N GLN A 219 -0.71 11.88 -4.65
CA GLN A 219 -1.77 12.84 -4.41
C GLN A 219 -1.19 14.25 -4.22
N VAL A 220 -1.59 15.18 -5.08
CA VAL A 220 -1.13 16.57 -5.07
C VAL A 220 -2.33 17.48 -4.83
N SER A 221 -2.41 18.08 -3.64
CA SER A 221 -3.56 18.89 -3.22
C SER A 221 -3.13 20.30 -2.78
N GLY A 222 -3.74 21.32 -3.37
CA GLY A 222 -3.48 22.72 -3.00
C GLY A 222 -2.03 23.17 -3.21
N CYS A 223 -1.27 22.49 -4.04
CA CYS A 223 0.11 22.84 -4.37
C CYS A 223 0.17 23.91 -5.45
N LYS A 224 1.30 24.59 -5.56
CA LYS A 224 1.54 25.63 -6.55
C LYS A 224 2.92 25.51 -7.20
N GLY A 225 3.20 26.37 -8.17
CA GLY A 225 4.43 26.35 -8.94
C GLY A 225 4.46 25.17 -9.92
N LYS A 226 5.64 24.59 -10.12
CA LYS A 226 5.82 23.48 -11.04
C LYS A 226 5.72 22.13 -10.32
N VAL A 227 4.80 21.26 -10.74
CA VAL A 227 4.78 19.86 -10.35
C VAL A 227 5.26 19.03 -11.54
N GLN A 228 6.32 18.28 -11.36
CA GLN A 228 6.98 17.52 -12.39
C GLN A 228 7.01 16.04 -12.02
N ILE A 229 6.45 15.19 -12.88
CA ILE A 229 6.42 13.73 -12.73
C ILE A 229 7.07 13.17 -14.00
N GLN A 230 8.24 12.56 -13.87
CA GLN A 230 9.04 12.10 -15.02
C GLN A 230 9.60 10.70 -14.81
N ASN A 231 9.56 9.90 -15.85
CA ASN A 231 10.17 8.55 -15.87
C ASN A 231 9.65 7.64 -14.73
N CYS A 232 8.41 7.88 -14.25
CA CYS A 232 7.79 7.12 -13.19
C CYS A 232 7.00 5.92 -13.76
N ARG A 233 6.83 4.90 -12.94
CA ARG A 233 6.02 3.72 -13.24
C ARG A 233 5.09 3.41 -12.07
N PHE A 234 3.84 3.07 -12.40
CA PHE A 234 2.80 2.79 -11.43
C PHE A 234 2.10 1.49 -11.80
N THR A 235 2.13 0.50 -10.92
CA THR A 235 1.43 -0.78 -11.07
C THR A 235 0.83 -1.24 -9.76
N GLY A 236 -0.24 -2.04 -9.79
CA GLY A 236 -0.86 -2.59 -8.59
C GLY A 236 -1.55 -1.54 -7.71
N ALA A 237 -2.06 -0.45 -8.31
CA ALA A 237 -2.87 0.54 -7.61
C ALA A 237 -4.31 0.05 -7.43
N HIS A 238 -4.92 0.37 -6.28
CA HIS A 238 -6.35 0.16 -6.05
C HIS A 238 -7.20 1.39 -6.31
N ASP A 239 -6.57 2.55 -6.55
CA ASP A 239 -7.21 3.80 -6.93
C ASP A 239 -6.31 4.54 -7.93
N ASP A 240 -6.35 5.88 -8.00
CA ASP A 240 -5.64 6.65 -9.01
C ASP A 240 -4.11 6.57 -8.84
N PRO A 241 -3.35 6.26 -9.90
CA PRO A 241 -1.89 6.35 -9.82
C PRO A 241 -1.40 7.79 -9.61
N ILE A 242 -2.13 8.78 -10.12
CA ILE A 242 -1.84 10.21 -9.94
C ILE A 242 -3.16 10.95 -9.78
N ASN A 243 -3.33 11.63 -8.65
CA ASN A 243 -4.47 12.47 -8.35
C ASN A 243 -4.02 13.92 -8.07
N VAL A 244 -4.50 14.86 -8.88
CA VAL A 244 -4.15 16.28 -8.74
C VAL A 244 -5.43 17.09 -8.59
N HIS A 245 -5.59 17.76 -7.46
CA HIS A 245 -6.80 18.55 -7.20
C HIS A 245 -6.50 19.78 -6.33
N SER A 246 -7.44 20.72 -6.31
CA SER A 246 -7.43 21.84 -5.40
C SER A 246 -8.04 21.45 -4.05
N THR A 247 -7.75 22.20 -3.01
CA THR A 247 -8.44 22.12 -1.74
C THR A 247 -9.83 22.76 -1.87
N ASN A 248 -10.87 22.03 -1.48
CA ASN A 248 -12.21 22.58 -1.42
C ASN A 248 -12.34 23.51 -0.22
N LEU A 249 -12.85 24.72 -0.47
CA LEU A 249 -13.15 25.73 0.55
C LEU A 249 -14.66 25.87 0.69
N GLN A 250 -15.16 25.93 1.92
CA GLN A 250 -16.53 26.29 2.19
C GLN A 250 -16.64 27.82 2.20
N VAL A 251 -17.51 28.36 1.36
CA VAL A 251 -17.86 29.79 1.44
C VAL A 251 -18.78 29.98 2.63
N VAL A 252 -18.41 30.82 3.58
CA VAL A 252 -19.23 31.26 4.70
C VAL A 252 -19.62 32.72 4.45
N GLU A 253 -20.90 33.06 4.61
CA GLU A 253 -21.40 34.42 4.50
C GLU A 253 -21.07 35.23 5.77
#